data_447ea604a829c60e51afd33224d5a2a4
#
_entry.id   447ea604a829c60e51afd33224d5a2a4
#
_cell.length_a   1.000
_cell.length_b   1.000
_cell.length_c   1.000
_cell.angle_alpha   90.00
_cell.angle_beta   90.00
_cell.angle_gamma   90.00
#
_symmetry.space_group_name_H-M   'P 1'
#
loop_
_entity.id
_entity.type
_entity.pdbx_description
1 polymer ?
#
loop_
_entity_poly.entity_id
_entity_poly.type
_entity_poly.pdbx_seq_one_letter_code
_entity_poly.pdbx_strand_id
1 'polypeptide(L)'
;GIMAESVLGASEETGVFARVLSRRYGFYTLGVLAFILGLGVLERMGWPRSWIGGTFLIATVAVYAAIGLMSRTTDEAEYYVAGRRVPAIFNGMATAADWMSAASFIGTAGVLYLQGFAGLAYILGWTGGYCLVALLLAPYLRRLGFFTIPEFLGARYGGELPRLVGVVAVALVSFV
;
A
#
# COMPACT_ATOMS: atom_id res chain seq x y z
N GLY A 1 3.60 33.50 -17.69
CA GLY A 1 5.02 33.08 -17.54
C GLY A 1 5.23 32.18 -16.33
N ILE A 2 5.18 32.71 -15.11
CA ILE A 2 5.61 32.03 -13.86
C ILE A 2 4.76 30.78 -13.53
N MET A 3 3.45 30.78 -13.75
CA MET A 3 2.61 29.60 -13.52
C MET A 3 2.88 28.45 -14.51
N ALA A 4 3.21 28.77 -15.75
CA ALA A 4 3.51 27.74 -16.76
C ALA A 4 4.88 27.08 -16.49
N GLU A 5 5.87 27.83 -16.05
CA GLU A 5 7.18 27.30 -15.67
C GLU A 5 7.12 26.42 -14.42
N SER A 6 6.32 26.81 -13.42
CA SER A 6 6.13 25.97 -12.22
C SER A 6 5.40 24.65 -12.51
N VAL A 7 4.44 24.66 -13.44
CA VAL A 7 3.73 23.42 -13.85
C VAL A 7 4.63 22.52 -14.70
N LEU A 8 5.46 23.08 -15.56
CA LEU A 8 6.42 22.32 -16.36
C LEU A 8 7.53 21.73 -15.50
N GLY A 9 8.07 22.49 -14.54
CA GLY A 9 9.06 21.98 -13.58
C GLY A 9 8.51 20.83 -12.73
N ALA A 10 7.29 20.96 -12.21
CA ALA A 10 6.64 19.90 -11.44
C ALA A 10 6.36 18.63 -12.29
N SER A 11 6.07 18.77 -13.58
CA SER A 11 5.86 17.63 -14.48
C SER A 11 7.19 16.91 -14.81
N GLU A 12 8.28 17.62 -14.95
CA GLU A 12 9.61 17.05 -15.18
C GLU A 12 10.12 16.30 -13.96
N GLU A 13 10.00 16.89 -12.76
CA GLU A 13 10.37 16.24 -11.50
C GLU A 13 9.58 14.94 -11.27
N THR A 14 8.28 14.97 -11.55
CA THR A 14 7.43 13.77 -11.46
C THR A 14 7.86 12.70 -12.45
N GLY A 15 8.27 13.10 -13.67
CA GLY A 15 8.76 12.19 -14.69
C GLY A 15 10.12 11.56 -14.35
N VAL A 16 11.02 12.32 -13.74
CA VAL A 16 12.33 11.80 -13.27
C VAL A 16 12.10 10.84 -12.09
N PHE A 17 11.27 11.22 -11.14
CA PHE A 17 10.95 10.38 -9.98
C PHE A 17 10.30 9.04 -10.41
N ALA A 18 9.34 9.08 -11.35
CA ALA A 18 8.72 7.89 -11.89
C ALA A 18 9.72 6.94 -12.57
N ARG A 19 10.69 7.46 -13.32
CA ARG A 19 11.74 6.65 -13.98
C ARG A 19 12.67 5.99 -12.96
N VAL A 20 13.09 6.72 -11.94
CA VAL A 20 13.93 6.18 -10.86
C VAL A 20 13.19 5.10 -10.09
N LEU A 21 11.92 5.35 -9.76
CA LEU A 21 11.07 4.39 -9.06
C LEU A 21 10.85 3.12 -9.88
N SER A 22 10.52 3.25 -11.16
CA SER A 22 10.33 2.13 -12.10
C SER A 22 11.60 1.29 -12.22
N ARG A 23 12.77 1.90 -12.31
CA ARG A 23 14.05 1.20 -12.37
C ARG A 23 14.35 0.43 -11.08
N ARG A 24 14.15 1.07 -9.91
CA ARG A 24 14.33 0.43 -8.60
C ARG A 24 13.36 -0.74 -8.42
N TYR A 25 12.10 -0.56 -8.82
CA TYR A 25 11.09 -1.60 -8.80
C TYR A 25 11.47 -2.78 -9.70
N GLY A 26 11.98 -2.51 -10.91
CA GLY A 26 12.46 -3.54 -11.83
C GLY A 26 13.60 -4.37 -11.23
N PHE A 27 14.58 -3.73 -10.60
CA PHE A 27 15.67 -4.44 -9.91
C PHE A 27 15.17 -5.27 -8.74
N TYR A 28 14.25 -4.73 -7.95
CA TYR A 28 13.62 -5.46 -6.85
C TYR A 28 12.89 -6.70 -7.35
N THR A 29 12.05 -6.55 -8.37
CA THR A 29 11.28 -7.65 -8.96
C THR A 29 12.20 -8.74 -9.53
N LEU A 30 13.23 -8.34 -10.26
CA LEU A 30 14.24 -9.27 -10.78
C LEU A 30 14.96 -10.01 -9.65
N GLY A 31 15.35 -9.31 -8.59
CA GLY A 31 15.99 -9.89 -7.41
C GLY A 31 15.09 -10.92 -6.71
N VAL A 32 13.82 -10.58 -6.51
CA VAL A 32 12.84 -11.50 -5.90
C VAL A 32 12.62 -12.73 -6.78
N LEU A 33 12.47 -12.57 -8.09
CA LEU A 33 12.32 -13.69 -9.01
C LEU A 33 13.56 -14.60 -9.02
N ALA A 34 14.76 -14.01 -9.08
CA ALA A 34 16.00 -14.76 -9.00
C ALA A 34 16.14 -15.53 -7.67
N PHE A 35 15.73 -14.90 -6.56
CA PHE A 35 15.71 -15.53 -5.24
C PHE A 35 14.76 -16.71 -5.19
N ILE A 36 13.53 -16.56 -5.67
CA ILE A 36 12.52 -17.64 -5.72
C ILE A 36 13.00 -18.80 -6.60
N LEU A 37 13.56 -18.49 -7.77
CA LEU A 37 14.13 -19.51 -8.66
C LEU A 37 15.31 -20.23 -7.99
N GLY A 38 16.17 -19.50 -7.28
CA GLY A 38 17.27 -20.07 -6.51
C GLY A 38 16.79 -21.04 -5.43
N LEU A 39 15.75 -20.69 -4.68
CA LEU A 39 15.13 -21.58 -3.71
C LEU A 39 14.51 -22.81 -4.36
N GLY A 40 13.89 -22.66 -5.54
CA GLY A 40 13.36 -23.79 -6.31
C GLY A 40 14.45 -24.75 -6.80
N VAL A 41 15.63 -24.24 -7.16
CA VAL A 41 16.80 -25.08 -7.50
C VAL A 41 17.31 -25.82 -6.26
N LEU A 42 17.41 -25.14 -5.11
CA LEU A 42 17.82 -25.78 -3.84
C LEU A 42 16.87 -26.90 -3.43
N GLU A 43 15.56 -26.71 -3.63
CA GLU A 43 14.55 -27.76 -3.37
C GLU A 43 14.82 -29.00 -4.26
N ARG A 44 15.12 -28.78 -5.54
CA ARG A 44 15.48 -29.89 -6.45
C ARG A 44 16.79 -30.58 -6.11
N MET A 45 17.71 -29.89 -5.45
CA MET A 45 18.95 -30.44 -4.94
C MET A 45 18.79 -31.27 -3.65
N GLY A 46 17.55 -31.36 -3.13
CA GLY A 46 17.22 -32.15 -1.95
C GLY A 46 17.38 -31.42 -0.61
N TRP A 47 17.42 -30.11 -0.62
CA TRP A 47 17.44 -29.34 0.64
C TRP A 47 16.13 -29.52 1.41
N PRO A 48 16.19 -29.63 2.75
CA PRO A 48 14.98 -29.78 3.58
C PRO A 48 14.06 -28.57 3.44
N ARG A 49 12.75 -28.81 3.27
CA ARG A 49 11.75 -27.75 3.13
C ARG A 49 11.72 -26.76 4.28
N SER A 50 12.03 -27.22 5.50
CA SER A 50 12.14 -26.34 6.68
C SER A 50 13.23 -25.29 6.52
N TRP A 51 14.39 -25.63 5.93
CA TRP A 51 15.47 -24.69 5.67
C TRP A 51 15.10 -23.68 4.57
N ILE A 52 14.44 -24.17 3.51
CA ILE A 52 13.96 -23.31 2.41
C ILE A 52 12.95 -22.30 2.95
N GLY A 53 11.97 -22.76 3.74
CA GLY A 53 10.98 -21.88 4.38
C GLY A 53 11.61 -20.88 5.35
N GLY A 54 12.56 -21.32 6.17
CA GLY A 54 13.30 -20.45 7.09
C GLY A 54 14.11 -19.38 6.35
N THR A 55 14.81 -19.76 5.28
CA THR A 55 15.57 -18.81 4.44
C THR A 55 14.65 -17.79 3.79
N PHE A 56 13.52 -18.23 3.24
CA PHE A 56 12.52 -17.34 2.65
C PHE A 56 11.99 -16.33 3.67
N LEU A 57 11.62 -16.79 4.86
CA LEU A 57 11.10 -15.94 5.93
C LEU A 57 12.14 -14.89 6.38
N ILE A 58 13.37 -15.34 6.68
CA ILE A 58 14.43 -14.44 7.14
C ILE A 58 14.79 -13.43 6.05
N ALA A 59 14.93 -13.85 4.79
CA ALA A 59 15.23 -12.97 3.69
C ALA A 59 14.12 -11.92 3.48
N THR A 60 12.86 -12.33 3.56
CA THR A 60 11.70 -11.43 3.42
C THR A 60 11.70 -10.39 4.53
N VAL A 61 11.85 -10.80 5.79
CA VAL A 61 11.92 -9.89 6.94
C VAL A 61 13.11 -8.94 6.82
N ALA A 62 14.28 -9.44 6.42
CA ALA A 62 15.48 -8.61 6.24
C ALA A 62 15.29 -7.55 5.15
N VAL A 63 14.68 -7.91 4.02
CA VAL A 63 14.38 -6.96 2.93
C VAL A 63 13.41 -5.89 3.40
N TYR A 64 12.33 -6.25 4.09
CA TYR A 64 11.38 -5.25 4.62
C TYR A 64 12.01 -4.35 5.67
N ALA A 65 12.81 -4.91 6.58
CA ALA A 65 13.55 -4.12 7.56
C ALA A 65 14.53 -3.15 6.89
N ALA A 66 15.26 -3.60 5.87
CA ALA A 66 16.18 -2.75 5.11
C ALA A 66 15.43 -1.62 4.39
N ILE A 67 14.31 -1.91 3.73
CA ILE A 67 13.47 -0.89 3.08
C ILE A 67 12.96 0.11 4.12
N GLY A 68 12.46 -0.36 5.27
CA GLY A 68 11.98 0.50 6.35
C GLY A 68 13.08 1.43 6.90
N LEU A 69 14.28 0.92 7.09
CA LEU A 69 15.42 1.72 7.56
C LEU A 69 15.86 2.76 6.51
N MET A 70 15.88 2.39 5.23
CA MET A 70 16.25 3.29 4.13
C MET A 70 15.19 4.36 3.87
N SER A 71 13.93 4.09 4.21
CA SER A 71 12.79 5.00 3.99
C SER A 71 12.51 5.90 5.19
N ARG A 72 13.38 5.92 6.21
CA ARG A 72 13.20 6.79 7.38
C ARG A 72 13.22 8.26 6.97
N THR A 73 12.22 8.99 7.41
CA THR A 73 12.09 10.43 7.20
C THR A 73 11.60 11.09 8.49
N THR A 74 11.94 12.36 8.67
CA THR A 74 11.45 13.22 9.77
C THR A 74 10.40 14.21 9.28
N ASP A 75 10.13 14.25 7.98
CA ASP A 75 9.13 15.10 7.38
C ASP A 75 7.76 14.42 7.41
N GLU A 76 6.74 15.14 7.95
CA GLU A 76 5.39 14.60 8.10
C GLU A 76 4.73 14.30 6.75
N ALA A 77 4.90 15.16 5.75
CA ALA A 77 4.31 14.96 4.44
C ALA A 77 4.97 13.79 3.69
N GLU A 78 6.27 13.58 3.87
CA GLU A 78 6.97 12.40 3.36
C GLU A 78 6.48 11.13 4.06
N TYR A 79 6.30 11.16 5.38
CA TYR A 79 5.88 10.01 6.18
C TYR A 79 4.46 9.55 5.84
N TYR A 80 3.48 10.46 5.83
CA TYR A 80 2.06 10.09 5.64
C TYR A 80 1.66 9.91 4.18
N VAL A 81 2.21 10.70 3.27
CA VAL A 81 1.74 10.75 1.87
C VAL A 81 2.86 10.74 0.82
N ALA A 82 4.08 10.35 1.23
CA ALA A 82 5.27 10.30 0.37
C ALA A 82 5.46 11.61 -0.44
N GLY A 83 5.24 12.76 0.20
CA GLY A 83 5.31 14.07 -0.42
C GLY A 83 4.29 14.30 -1.54
N ARG A 84 3.27 13.44 -1.68
CA ARG A 84 2.26 13.45 -2.77
C ARG A 84 2.85 13.33 -4.18
N ARG A 85 4.06 12.76 -4.30
CA ARG A 85 4.80 12.64 -5.57
C ARG A 85 4.68 11.26 -6.22
N VAL A 86 4.04 10.30 -5.55
CA VAL A 86 3.92 8.91 -6.04
C VAL A 86 3.02 8.87 -7.27
N PRO A 87 3.49 8.34 -8.42
CA PRO A 87 2.66 8.16 -9.60
C PRO A 87 1.47 7.25 -9.32
N ALA A 88 0.33 7.50 -9.99
CA ALA A 88 -0.93 6.82 -9.74
C ALA A 88 -0.83 5.29 -9.84
N ILE A 89 -0.03 4.78 -10.78
CA ILE A 89 0.17 3.33 -10.96
C ILE A 89 0.83 2.69 -9.74
N PHE A 90 1.89 3.31 -9.20
CA PHE A 90 2.58 2.77 -8.02
C PHE A 90 1.74 2.92 -6.75
N ASN A 91 0.96 4.01 -6.64
CA ASN A 91 0.01 4.17 -5.54
C ASN A 91 -1.09 3.10 -5.60
N GLY A 92 -1.61 2.80 -6.77
CA GLY A 92 -2.58 1.71 -6.97
C GLY A 92 -1.99 0.34 -6.62
N MET A 93 -0.75 0.07 -7.03
CA MET A 93 -0.04 -1.18 -6.67
C MET A 93 0.19 -1.29 -5.16
N ALA A 94 0.58 -0.20 -4.49
CA ALA A 94 0.76 -0.18 -3.04
C ALA A 94 -0.56 -0.46 -2.31
N THR A 95 -1.65 0.20 -2.72
CA THR A 95 -2.99 -0.04 -2.16
C THR A 95 -3.45 -1.48 -2.38
N ALA A 96 -3.21 -2.04 -3.56
CA ALA A 96 -3.54 -3.44 -3.85
C ALA A 96 -2.71 -4.40 -2.99
N ALA A 97 -1.42 -4.12 -2.80
CA ALA A 97 -0.53 -4.93 -1.98
C ALA A 97 -0.91 -4.90 -0.49
N ASP A 98 -1.32 -3.74 0.02
CA ASP A 98 -1.82 -3.59 1.39
C ASP A 98 -3.08 -4.42 1.64
N TRP A 99 -3.92 -4.56 0.64
CA TRP A 99 -5.14 -5.37 0.66
C TRP A 99 -4.89 -6.87 0.53
N MET A 100 -3.79 -7.28 -0.10
CA MET A 100 -3.43 -8.69 -0.32
C MET A 100 -2.89 -9.33 0.97
N SER A 101 -3.79 -9.75 1.84
CA SER A 101 -3.46 -10.58 3.01
C SER A 101 -3.80 -12.05 2.78
N ALA A 102 -3.32 -12.92 3.65
CA ALA A 102 -3.73 -14.34 3.65
C ALA A 102 -5.24 -14.48 3.82
N ALA A 103 -5.88 -13.65 4.64
CA ALA A 103 -7.32 -13.65 4.85
C ALA A 103 -8.10 -13.22 3.60
N SER A 104 -7.70 -12.11 2.96
CA SER A 104 -8.41 -11.60 1.79
C SER A 104 -8.17 -12.43 0.53
N PHE A 105 -6.99 -13.02 0.36
CA PHE A 105 -6.65 -13.78 -0.84
C PHE A 105 -6.94 -15.28 -0.69
N ILE A 106 -6.32 -15.94 0.28
CA ILE A 106 -6.49 -17.38 0.49
C ILE A 106 -7.87 -17.69 1.12
N GLY A 107 -8.28 -16.88 2.13
CA GLY A 107 -9.57 -17.05 2.79
C GLY A 107 -10.74 -16.84 1.83
N THR A 108 -10.68 -15.81 0.98
CA THR A 108 -11.74 -15.58 -0.03
C THR A 108 -11.77 -16.66 -1.10
N ALA A 109 -10.61 -17.18 -1.52
CA ALA A 109 -10.56 -18.34 -2.41
C ALA A 109 -11.25 -19.58 -1.79
N GLY A 110 -11.01 -19.81 -0.49
CA GLY A 110 -11.70 -20.86 0.28
C GLY A 110 -13.21 -20.66 0.35
N VAL A 111 -13.66 -19.43 0.62
CA VAL A 111 -15.09 -19.09 0.63
C VAL A 111 -15.74 -19.33 -0.74
N LEU A 112 -15.07 -18.92 -1.82
CA LEU A 112 -15.54 -19.19 -3.18
C LEU A 112 -15.63 -20.70 -3.48
N TYR A 113 -14.65 -21.46 -3.04
CA TYR A 113 -14.65 -22.91 -3.21
C TYR A 113 -15.81 -23.58 -2.48
N LEU A 114 -16.12 -23.14 -1.25
CA LEU A 114 -17.15 -23.73 -0.42
C LEU A 114 -18.57 -23.24 -0.76
N GLN A 115 -18.74 -21.96 -1.06
CA GLN A 115 -20.03 -21.31 -1.28
C GLN A 115 -20.38 -21.09 -2.76
N GLY A 116 -19.42 -21.35 -3.65
CA GLY A 116 -19.59 -21.12 -5.08
C GLY A 116 -19.93 -19.66 -5.40
N PHE A 117 -20.91 -19.45 -6.24
CA PHE A 117 -21.31 -18.13 -6.73
C PHE A 117 -21.69 -17.14 -5.62
N ALA A 118 -22.26 -17.62 -4.50
CA ALA A 118 -22.62 -16.76 -3.37
C ALA A 118 -21.41 -16.07 -2.73
N GLY A 119 -20.24 -16.70 -2.77
CA GLY A 119 -18.98 -16.12 -2.29
C GLY A 119 -18.52 -14.88 -3.06
N LEU A 120 -18.98 -14.69 -4.30
CA LEU A 120 -18.70 -13.47 -5.08
C LEU A 120 -19.28 -12.20 -4.45
N ALA A 121 -20.30 -12.31 -3.62
CA ALA A 121 -20.89 -11.15 -2.93
C ALA A 121 -19.85 -10.39 -2.09
N TYR A 122 -18.93 -11.10 -1.45
CA TYR A 122 -17.83 -10.49 -0.68
C TYR A 122 -16.90 -9.69 -1.58
N ILE A 123 -16.46 -10.28 -2.71
CA ILE A 123 -15.53 -9.64 -3.65
C ILE A 123 -16.17 -8.41 -4.29
N LEU A 124 -17.42 -8.54 -4.74
CA LEU A 124 -18.16 -7.44 -5.36
C LEU A 124 -18.43 -6.32 -4.35
N GLY A 125 -18.79 -6.65 -3.12
CA GLY A 125 -19.02 -5.68 -2.06
C GLY A 125 -17.77 -4.87 -1.74
N TRP A 126 -16.64 -5.52 -1.58
CA TRP A 126 -15.36 -4.86 -1.32
C TRP A 126 -14.89 -4.01 -2.49
N THR A 127 -14.89 -4.58 -3.70
CA THR A 127 -14.48 -3.86 -4.91
C THR A 127 -15.38 -2.64 -5.15
N GLY A 128 -16.70 -2.81 -5.00
CA GLY A 128 -17.65 -1.70 -5.12
C GLY A 128 -17.43 -0.63 -4.06
N GLY A 129 -17.16 -1.01 -2.82
CA GLY A 129 -16.84 -0.09 -1.74
C GLY A 129 -15.58 0.74 -2.03
N TYR A 130 -14.50 0.10 -2.50
CA TYR A 130 -13.29 0.83 -2.92
C TYR A 130 -13.53 1.77 -4.09
N CYS A 131 -14.31 1.35 -5.08
CA CYS A 131 -14.69 2.22 -6.20
C CYS A 131 -15.47 3.46 -5.72
N LEU A 132 -16.42 3.29 -4.82
CA LEU A 132 -17.16 4.40 -4.24
C LEU A 132 -16.26 5.36 -3.47
N VAL A 133 -15.37 4.84 -2.62
CA VAL A 133 -14.39 5.65 -1.88
C VAL A 133 -13.47 6.40 -2.84
N ALA A 134 -12.94 5.72 -3.86
CA ALA A 134 -12.01 6.31 -4.82
C ALA A 134 -12.67 7.42 -5.66
N LEU A 135 -13.93 7.25 -6.05
CA LEU A 135 -14.63 8.21 -6.92
C LEU A 135 -15.28 9.36 -6.15
N LEU A 136 -15.87 9.07 -5.00
CA LEU A 136 -16.71 10.05 -4.30
C LEU A 136 -15.99 10.69 -3.10
N LEU A 137 -15.24 9.93 -2.33
CA LEU A 137 -14.68 10.39 -1.05
C LEU A 137 -13.23 10.87 -1.19
N ALA A 138 -12.38 10.09 -1.84
CA ALA A 138 -10.95 10.39 -1.90
C ALA A 138 -10.62 11.73 -2.57
N PRO A 139 -11.26 12.15 -3.69
CA PRO A 139 -11.01 13.45 -4.30
C PRO A 139 -11.39 14.60 -3.37
N TYR A 140 -12.48 14.46 -2.61
CA TYR A 140 -12.93 15.46 -1.65
C TYR A 140 -11.97 15.60 -0.48
N LEU A 141 -11.59 14.50 0.16
CA LEU A 141 -10.61 14.49 1.27
C LEU A 141 -9.25 15.01 0.84
N ARG A 142 -8.80 14.66 -0.36
CA ARG A 142 -7.51 15.14 -0.89
C ARG A 142 -7.47 16.66 -1.05
N ARG A 143 -8.58 17.30 -1.43
CA ARG A 143 -8.66 18.75 -1.57
C ARG A 143 -8.52 19.49 -0.24
N LEU A 144 -8.91 18.87 0.86
CA LEU A 144 -8.84 19.45 2.21
C LEU A 144 -7.42 19.40 2.80
N GLY A 145 -6.55 18.53 2.28
CA GLY A 145 -5.13 18.51 2.64
C GLY A 145 -4.78 17.83 3.95
N PHE A 146 -5.75 17.30 4.70
CA PHE A 146 -5.50 16.60 5.96
C PHE A 146 -4.84 15.23 5.74
N PHE A 147 -4.06 14.77 6.72
CA PHE A 147 -3.38 13.49 6.67
C PHE A 147 -4.17 12.37 7.32
N THR A 148 -5.02 12.70 8.29
CA THR A 148 -5.76 11.71 9.08
C THR A 148 -7.24 12.04 9.17
N ILE A 149 -8.09 11.01 9.34
CA ILE A 149 -9.53 11.19 9.55
C ILE A 149 -9.86 11.98 10.82
N PRO A 150 -9.20 11.72 11.98
CA PRO A 150 -9.44 12.54 13.18
C PRO A 150 -9.14 14.02 12.99
N GLU A 151 -8.07 14.35 12.26
CA GLU A 151 -7.71 15.74 11.94
C GLU A 151 -8.79 16.39 11.06
N PHE A 152 -9.27 15.69 10.05
CA PHE A 152 -10.37 16.14 9.20
C PHE A 152 -11.64 16.41 10.02
N LEU A 153 -12.03 15.48 10.93
CA LEU A 153 -13.21 15.66 11.77
C LEU A 153 -13.08 16.86 12.71
N GLY A 154 -11.91 17.04 13.32
CA GLY A 154 -11.62 18.20 14.17
C GLY A 154 -11.73 19.52 13.42
N ALA A 155 -11.18 19.59 12.21
CA ALA A 155 -11.25 20.78 11.37
C ALA A 155 -12.64 21.05 10.79
N ARG A 156 -13.39 20.00 10.44
CA ARG A 156 -14.72 20.12 9.81
C ARG A 156 -15.81 20.53 10.80
N TYR A 157 -15.80 19.94 12.00
CA TYR A 157 -16.86 20.13 13.01
C TYR A 157 -16.46 21.09 14.13
N GLY A 158 -15.19 21.47 14.19
CA GLY A 158 -14.65 22.36 15.21
C GLY A 158 -14.49 21.70 16.59
N GLY A 159 -13.34 21.93 17.21
CA GLY A 159 -13.06 21.48 18.57
C GLY A 159 -12.38 20.11 18.69
N GLU A 160 -12.02 19.77 19.91
CA GLU A 160 -11.28 18.56 20.22
C GLU A 160 -12.15 17.31 20.31
N LEU A 161 -13.42 17.45 20.63
CA LEU A 161 -14.35 16.34 20.82
C LEU A 161 -14.55 15.51 19.54
N PRO A 162 -14.83 16.10 18.34
CA PRO A 162 -14.91 15.34 17.11
C PRO A 162 -13.60 14.68 16.73
N ARG A 163 -12.47 15.31 17.03
CA ARG A 163 -11.14 14.74 16.81
C ARG A 163 -10.92 13.50 17.69
N LEU A 164 -11.26 13.59 18.99
CA LEU A 164 -11.16 12.47 19.93
C LEU A 164 -12.05 11.30 19.52
N VAL A 165 -13.31 11.58 19.13
CA VAL A 165 -14.23 10.55 18.62
C VAL A 165 -13.64 9.87 17.38
N GLY A 166 -13.02 10.63 16.47
CA GLY A 166 -12.32 10.09 15.32
C GLY A 166 -11.15 9.18 15.69
N VAL A 167 -10.34 9.57 16.68
CA VAL A 167 -9.22 8.74 17.17
C VAL A 167 -9.74 7.43 17.76
N VAL A 168 -10.77 7.50 18.61
CA VAL A 168 -11.37 6.31 19.22
C VAL A 168 -11.96 5.39 18.15
N ALA A 169 -12.69 5.94 17.18
CA ALA A 169 -13.27 5.16 16.09
C ALA A 169 -12.20 4.44 15.25
N VAL A 170 -11.12 5.15 14.87
CA VAL A 170 -10.00 4.55 14.12
C VAL A 170 -9.31 3.46 14.94
N ALA A 171 -9.09 3.71 16.24
CA ALA A 171 -8.49 2.71 17.13
C ALA A 171 -9.36 1.45 17.23
N LEU A 172 -10.67 1.60 17.42
CA LEU A 172 -11.61 0.47 17.49
C LEU A 172 -11.64 -0.33 16.19
N VAL A 173 -11.71 0.35 15.02
CA VAL A 173 -11.72 -0.33 13.71
C VAL A 173 -10.39 -1.04 13.44
N SER A 174 -9.27 -0.53 13.95
CA SER A 174 -7.97 -1.17 13.80
C SER A 174 -7.77 -2.42 14.67
N PHE A 175 -8.64 -2.61 15.68
CA PHE A 175 -8.62 -3.76 16.58
C PHE A 175 -9.46 -4.96 16.08
N VAL A 176 -10.35 -4.72 15.11
CA VAL A 176 -11.23 -5.73 14.50
C VAL A 176 -10.60 -6.30 13.24
#